data_76fac4f361d7279b41521fb5fd0af77e
#
_entry.id   76fac4f361d7279b41521fb5fd0af77e
#
_cell.length_a   1.000
_cell.length_b   1.000
_cell.length_c   1.000
_cell.angle_alpha   90.00
_cell.angle_beta   90.00
_cell.angle_gamma   90.00
#
_symmetry.space_group_name_H-M   'P 1'
#
loop_
_entity.id
_entity.type
_entity.pdbx_description
1 polymer ?
#
loop_
_entity_poly.entity_id
_entity_poly.type
_entity_poly.pdbx_seq_one_letter_code
_entity_poly.pdbx_strand_id
1 'polypeptide(L)'
;AHALCDKLYVVVSERTAEDGELCRSAGIGYISGVLRQRWLSQELQGLGIEVLLQNEDAMAPFPQGWADYAALLKHTVSEPFAVIFGGEESYRDGHSRHFPGIDYTVLDPQRTQWPISGTEIRNHPYLHWDYIAGAARPFFARKVLITGPESCGKTTLTRKLAKVYCTSWSEELGRDYQQDVVGGNGDLFEPEDFNRIAHLQYEQDLKALRSANKVCFFDTDAVVTAFFSEVFSGEVANRVESFIAPEKYDLVIALKPTVPWVADGMRELSEQKVRDLSFEQLMNLYRQYGFDTDNFCIVDAPEYYQRLDACISAIEQLLSSSFV
;
A
#
# COMPACT_ATOMS: atom_id res chain seq x y z
N ALA A 1 -8.89 27.05 -7.70
CA ALA A 1 -8.24 28.01 -6.78
C ALA A 1 -6.92 28.54 -7.36
N HIS A 2 -5.91 27.69 -7.63
CA HIS A 2 -4.55 28.11 -8.03
C HIS A 2 -4.51 29.10 -9.22
N ALA A 3 -5.38 28.94 -10.21
CA ALA A 3 -5.47 29.86 -11.35
C ALA A 3 -6.17 31.22 -11.03
N LEU A 4 -6.65 31.39 -9.79
CA LEU A 4 -7.41 32.56 -9.36
C LEU A 4 -6.67 33.41 -8.30
N CYS A 5 -5.43 33.09 -7.98
CA CYS A 5 -4.63 33.79 -6.98
C CYS A 5 -3.13 33.69 -7.30
N ASP A 6 -2.35 34.65 -6.81
CA ASP A 6 -0.90 34.71 -7.01
C ASP A 6 -0.15 33.69 -6.13
N LYS A 7 -0.66 33.42 -4.95
CA LYS A 7 -0.13 32.45 -3.99
C LYS A 7 -1.27 31.65 -3.35
N LEU A 8 -1.14 30.34 -3.33
CA LEU A 8 -2.13 29.45 -2.75
C LEU A 8 -1.52 28.63 -1.59
N TYR A 9 -2.21 28.64 -0.46
CA TYR A 9 -2.02 27.70 0.64
C TYR A 9 -3.12 26.66 0.63
N VAL A 10 -2.78 25.41 0.81
CA VAL A 10 -3.75 24.33 1.05
C VAL A 10 -3.66 23.92 2.51
N VAL A 11 -4.72 24.14 3.26
CA VAL A 11 -4.77 23.80 4.68
C VAL A 11 -5.49 22.47 4.87
N VAL A 12 -4.79 21.52 5.47
CA VAL A 12 -5.33 20.20 5.87
C VAL A 12 -5.79 20.30 7.31
N SER A 13 -7.09 20.34 7.53
CA SER A 13 -7.67 20.29 8.88
C SER A 13 -7.69 18.87 9.40
N GLU A 14 -7.32 18.66 10.65
CA GLU A 14 -7.37 17.38 11.35
C GLU A 14 -8.16 17.48 12.64
N ARG A 15 -9.14 16.60 12.79
CA ARG A 15 -9.83 16.28 14.04
C ARG A 15 -9.62 14.81 14.32
N THR A 16 -8.63 14.49 15.12
CA THR A 16 -8.11 13.13 15.29
C THR A 16 -9.20 12.10 15.63
N ALA A 17 -10.10 12.44 16.55
CA ALA A 17 -11.18 11.54 16.97
C ALA A 17 -12.24 11.35 15.87
N GLU A 18 -12.68 12.44 15.23
CA GLU A 18 -13.70 12.43 14.17
C GLU A 18 -13.16 11.72 12.90
N ASP A 19 -11.94 12.07 12.48
CA ASP A 19 -11.26 11.44 11.34
C ASP A 19 -11.03 9.93 11.58
N GLY A 20 -10.65 9.57 12.81
CA GLY A 20 -10.49 8.18 13.21
C GLY A 20 -11.80 7.39 13.16
N GLU A 21 -12.92 7.99 13.58
CA GLU A 21 -14.23 7.35 13.49
C GLU A 21 -14.69 7.17 12.05
N LEU A 22 -14.47 8.16 11.18
CA LEU A 22 -14.77 8.07 9.75
C LEU A 22 -13.96 6.93 9.07
N CYS A 23 -12.69 6.75 9.44
CA CYS A 23 -11.88 5.67 8.91
C CYS A 23 -12.36 4.31 9.42
N ARG A 24 -12.64 4.18 10.73
CA ARG A 24 -13.19 2.94 11.33
C ARG A 24 -14.53 2.54 10.72
N SER A 25 -15.44 3.50 10.57
CA SER A 25 -16.76 3.25 9.96
C SER A 25 -16.66 2.77 8.51
N ALA A 26 -15.61 3.16 7.80
CA ALA A 26 -15.32 2.71 6.44
C ALA A 26 -14.46 1.42 6.40
N GLY A 27 -14.06 0.89 7.56
CA GLY A 27 -13.21 -0.31 7.66
C GLY A 27 -11.79 -0.11 7.12
N ILE A 28 -11.28 1.13 7.05
CA ILE A 28 -9.93 1.44 6.58
C ILE A 28 -9.01 1.84 7.72
N GLY A 29 -7.70 1.71 7.51
CA GLY A 29 -6.69 2.23 8.43
C GLY A 29 -6.82 3.74 8.64
N TYR A 30 -6.39 4.23 9.81
CA TYR A 30 -6.44 5.65 10.13
C TYR A 30 -5.60 6.50 9.17
N ILE A 31 -6.23 7.50 8.55
CA ILE A 31 -5.59 8.47 7.66
C ILE A 31 -5.38 9.77 8.43
N SER A 32 -4.19 9.93 9.02
CA SER A 32 -3.85 11.12 9.80
C SER A 32 -3.74 12.39 8.95
N GLY A 33 -3.87 13.55 9.58
CA GLY A 33 -3.63 14.84 8.92
C GLY A 33 -2.22 14.95 8.33
N VAL A 34 -1.22 14.44 9.05
CA VAL A 34 0.18 14.38 8.56
C VAL A 34 0.29 13.56 7.27
N LEU A 35 -0.39 12.41 7.20
CA LEU A 35 -0.38 11.58 6.01
C LEU A 35 -1.08 12.28 4.83
N ARG A 36 -2.23 12.92 5.06
CA ARG A 36 -2.95 13.73 4.06
C ARG A 36 -2.11 14.91 3.57
N GLN A 37 -1.44 15.62 4.48
CA GLN A 37 -0.51 16.70 4.14
C GLN A 37 0.62 16.20 3.24
N ARG A 38 1.23 15.07 3.59
CA ARG A 38 2.30 14.45 2.79
C ARG A 38 1.84 14.10 1.38
N TRP A 39 0.68 13.46 1.23
CA TRP A 39 0.12 13.12 -0.08
C TRP A 39 -0.13 14.36 -0.94
N LEU A 40 -0.79 15.37 -0.35
CA LEU A 40 -1.05 16.62 -1.07
C LEU A 40 0.23 17.37 -1.44
N SER A 41 1.24 17.38 -0.57
CA SER A 41 2.54 17.99 -0.88
C SER A 41 3.24 17.28 -2.05
N GLN A 42 3.11 15.97 -2.16
CA GLN A 42 3.64 15.20 -3.29
C GLN A 42 2.87 15.48 -4.59
N GLU A 43 1.54 15.50 -4.54
CA GLU A 43 0.70 15.78 -5.73
C GLU A 43 0.84 17.20 -6.25
N LEU A 44 1.08 18.17 -5.36
CA LEU A 44 1.17 19.59 -5.71
C LEU A 44 2.62 20.04 -5.91
N GLN A 45 3.58 19.11 -5.90
CA GLN A 45 4.98 19.42 -6.07
C GLN A 45 5.24 20.15 -7.42
N GLY A 46 6.00 21.23 -7.37
CA GLY A 46 6.34 22.02 -8.56
C GLY A 46 5.30 23.09 -8.94
N LEU A 47 4.14 23.15 -8.27
CA LEU A 47 3.12 24.17 -8.52
C LEU A 47 3.31 25.46 -7.67
N GLY A 48 4.29 25.50 -6.79
CA GLY A 48 4.47 26.64 -5.86
C GLY A 48 3.39 26.76 -4.80
N ILE A 49 2.66 25.66 -4.54
CA ILE A 49 1.60 25.57 -3.52
C ILE A 49 2.19 25.04 -2.24
N GLU A 50 1.94 25.70 -1.13
CA GLU A 50 2.34 25.26 0.20
C GLU A 50 1.18 24.53 0.90
N VAL A 51 1.46 23.33 1.45
CA VAL A 51 0.47 22.51 2.14
C VAL A 51 0.74 22.56 3.64
N LEU A 52 -0.19 23.11 4.39
CA LEU A 52 -0.11 23.34 5.84
C LEU A 52 -1.05 22.36 6.58
N LEU A 53 -0.63 21.93 7.76
CA LEU A 53 -1.46 21.11 8.65
C LEU A 53 -2.02 21.99 9.78
N GLN A 54 -3.33 21.85 10.02
CA GLN A 54 -4.04 22.52 11.11
C GLN A 54 -4.72 21.49 12.00
N ASN A 55 -4.26 21.35 13.24
CA ASN A 55 -4.92 20.50 14.22
C ASN A 55 -6.06 21.25 14.92
N GLU A 56 -7.27 20.70 14.86
CA GLU A 56 -8.51 21.29 15.37
C GLU A 56 -9.05 20.53 16.59
N ASP A 57 -8.29 19.63 17.20
CA ASP A 57 -8.75 18.78 18.31
C ASP A 57 -9.21 19.57 19.55
N ALA A 58 -8.63 20.75 19.79
CA ALA A 58 -8.99 21.61 20.91
C ALA A 58 -10.20 22.53 20.64
N MET A 59 -10.70 22.54 19.38
CA MET A 59 -11.80 23.45 19.01
C MET A 59 -13.16 22.85 19.34
N ALA A 60 -14.09 23.73 19.74
CA ALA A 60 -15.49 23.35 19.84
C ALA A 60 -16.08 23.01 18.45
N PRO A 61 -17.12 22.17 18.40
CA PRO A 61 -17.86 21.93 17.15
C PRO A 61 -18.48 23.23 16.60
N PHE A 62 -18.67 23.30 15.28
CA PHE A 62 -19.42 24.38 14.67
C PHE A 62 -20.91 24.33 15.12
N PRO A 63 -21.58 25.48 15.34
CA PRO A 63 -21.11 26.85 15.05
C PRO A 63 -20.27 27.52 16.16
N GLN A 64 -20.14 26.92 17.36
CA GLN A 64 -19.43 27.54 18.49
C GLN A 64 -17.93 27.73 18.22
N GLY A 65 -17.30 26.83 17.49
CA GLY A 65 -15.86 26.83 17.17
C GLY A 65 -15.41 27.85 16.13
N TRP A 66 -16.28 28.69 15.56
CA TRP A 66 -15.89 29.61 14.48
C TRP A 66 -14.82 30.63 14.89
N ALA A 67 -14.85 31.15 16.11
CA ALA A 67 -13.85 32.08 16.58
C ALA A 67 -12.47 31.42 16.72
N ASP A 68 -12.43 30.21 17.27
CA ASP A 68 -11.21 29.42 17.43
C ASP A 68 -10.63 29.05 16.07
N TYR A 69 -11.50 28.61 15.14
CA TYR A 69 -11.12 28.31 13.76
C TYR A 69 -10.47 29.52 13.08
N ALA A 70 -11.08 30.69 13.19
CA ALA A 70 -10.55 31.89 12.55
C ALA A 70 -9.20 32.32 13.14
N ALA A 71 -9.01 32.19 14.46
CA ALA A 71 -7.75 32.46 15.11
C ALA A 71 -6.68 31.45 14.68
N LEU A 72 -7.03 30.18 14.66
CA LEU A 72 -6.13 29.08 14.28
C LEU A 72 -5.70 29.20 12.81
N LEU A 73 -6.64 29.45 11.90
CA LEU A 73 -6.33 29.60 10.46
C LEU A 73 -5.37 30.77 10.21
N LYS A 74 -5.59 31.91 10.86
CA LYS A 74 -4.69 33.07 10.79
C LYS A 74 -3.30 32.81 11.38
N HIS A 75 -3.22 31.92 12.35
CA HIS A 75 -1.94 31.47 12.89
C HIS A 75 -1.23 30.49 11.95
N THR A 76 -1.97 29.54 11.41
CA THR A 76 -1.46 28.50 10.48
C THR A 76 -0.95 29.12 9.17
N VAL A 77 -1.73 30.07 8.60
CA VAL A 77 -1.31 30.87 7.44
C VAL A 77 -0.78 32.20 7.98
N SER A 78 0.52 32.27 8.21
CA SER A 78 1.17 33.44 8.85
C SER A 78 1.19 34.70 7.98
N GLU A 79 0.98 34.57 6.65
CA GLU A 79 0.88 35.69 5.73
C GLU A 79 -0.57 36.20 5.59
N PRO A 80 -0.76 37.49 5.30
CA PRO A 80 -2.09 38.01 5.00
C PRO A 80 -2.67 37.36 3.75
N PHE A 81 -3.94 37.00 3.79
CA PHE A 81 -4.67 36.41 2.65
C PHE A 81 -5.98 37.17 2.41
N ALA A 82 -6.39 37.24 1.15
CA ALA A 82 -7.55 38.00 0.72
C ALA A 82 -8.79 37.16 0.44
N VAL A 83 -8.61 35.85 0.19
CA VAL A 83 -9.71 34.95 -0.17
C VAL A 83 -9.53 33.57 0.47
N ILE A 84 -10.63 32.98 0.89
CA ILE A 84 -10.72 31.59 1.33
C ILE A 84 -11.56 30.83 0.29
N PHE A 85 -11.00 29.74 -0.24
CA PHE A 85 -11.71 28.84 -1.13
C PHE A 85 -12.24 27.64 -0.33
N GLY A 86 -13.53 27.34 -0.47
CA GLY A 86 -14.17 26.20 0.18
C GLY A 86 -15.10 25.45 -0.75
N GLY A 87 -15.58 24.27 -0.33
CA GLY A 87 -16.54 23.44 -1.06
C GLY A 87 -17.99 23.57 -0.55
N GLU A 88 -18.19 24.21 0.61
CA GLU A 88 -19.49 24.18 1.30
C GLU A 88 -20.09 25.59 1.43
N GLU A 89 -21.27 25.78 0.81
CA GLU A 89 -22.01 27.04 0.92
C GLU A 89 -22.49 27.34 2.35
N SER A 90 -22.74 26.31 3.15
CA SER A 90 -23.17 26.43 4.56
C SER A 90 -22.17 27.16 5.44
N TYR A 91 -20.92 27.28 5.06
CA TYR A 91 -19.90 27.99 5.83
C TYR A 91 -19.80 29.49 5.53
N ARG A 92 -20.51 29.99 4.50
CA ARG A 92 -20.45 31.39 4.07
C ARG A 92 -20.74 32.39 5.21
N ASP A 93 -21.81 32.15 5.96
CA ASP A 93 -22.20 33.03 7.07
C ASP A 93 -21.15 33.05 8.20
N GLY A 94 -20.58 31.90 8.54
CA GLY A 94 -19.50 31.78 9.50
C GLY A 94 -18.26 32.55 9.07
N HIS A 95 -17.83 32.36 7.81
CA HIS A 95 -16.71 33.11 7.24
C HIS A 95 -16.95 34.61 7.23
N SER A 96 -18.11 35.08 6.78
CA SER A 96 -18.42 36.53 6.73
C SER A 96 -18.33 37.19 8.10
N ARG A 97 -18.72 36.49 9.17
CA ARG A 97 -18.69 37.02 10.55
C ARG A 97 -17.29 37.02 11.16
N HIS A 98 -16.48 36.01 10.89
CA HIS A 98 -15.20 35.78 11.58
C HIS A 98 -13.97 36.18 10.77
N PHE A 99 -14.14 36.44 9.46
CA PHE A 99 -13.08 36.89 8.56
C PHE A 99 -13.47 38.20 7.82
N PRO A 100 -13.67 39.31 8.56
CA PRO A 100 -14.07 40.57 7.95
C PRO A 100 -13.00 41.06 6.96
N GLY A 101 -13.44 41.39 5.74
CA GLY A 101 -12.57 41.86 4.67
C GLY A 101 -11.83 40.74 3.91
N ILE A 102 -12.17 39.47 4.17
CA ILE A 102 -11.64 38.32 3.42
C ILE A 102 -12.82 37.66 2.69
N ASP A 103 -12.69 37.52 1.40
CA ASP A 103 -13.73 36.91 0.56
C ASP A 103 -13.81 35.38 0.79
N TYR A 104 -15.04 34.85 0.76
CA TYR A 104 -15.26 33.40 0.73
C TYR A 104 -15.83 32.98 -0.62
N THR A 105 -15.05 32.18 -1.35
CA THR A 105 -15.41 31.67 -2.67
C THR A 105 -15.67 30.17 -2.62
N VAL A 106 -16.89 29.77 -2.92
CA VAL A 106 -17.26 28.35 -2.97
C VAL A 106 -16.96 27.80 -4.36
N LEU A 107 -16.13 26.76 -4.41
CA LEU A 107 -15.75 26.07 -5.64
C LEU A 107 -16.66 24.84 -5.82
N ASP A 108 -17.25 24.71 -7.01
CA ASP A 108 -18.09 23.58 -7.44
C ASP A 108 -19.15 23.17 -6.38
N PRO A 109 -20.03 24.10 -5.91
CA PRO A 109 -20.98 23.85 -4.81
C PRO A 109 -21.96 22.72 -5.10
N GLN A 110 -22.23 22.44 -6.36
CA GLN A 110 -23.13 21.36 -6.81
C GLN A 110 -22.38 20.07 -7.17
N ARG A 111 -21.04 20.04 -6.98
CA ARG A 111 -20.18 18.92 -7.33
C ARG A 111 -20.38 18.43 -8.78
N THR A 112 -20.52 19.36 -9.71
CA THR A 112 -20.75 19.03 -11.13
C THR A 112 -19.46 18.67 -11.86
N GLN A 113 -18.32 19.23 -11.43
CA GLN A 113 -17.00 18.89 -11.98
C GLN A 113 -16.38 17.68 -11.29
N TRP A 114 -16.56 17.57 -9.97
CA TRP A 114 -16.03 16.49 -9.15
C TRP A 114 -17.17 15.83 -8.35
N PRO A 115 -17.96 14.93 -9.00
CA PRO A 115 -19.17 14.36 -8.41
C PRO A 115 -18.85 13.23 -7.42
N ILE A 116 -17.96 13.51 -6.44
CA ILE A 116 -17.48 12.55 -5.46
C ILE A 116 -17.24 13.22 -4.09
N SER A 117 -17.41 12.47 -3.02
CA SER A 117 -17.08 12.90 -1.67
C SER A 117 -15.96 12.04 -1.07
N GLY A 118 -15.24 12.59 -0.09
CA GLY A 118 -14.23 11.81 0.66
C GLY A 118 -14.84 10.60 1.39
N THR A 119 -16.10 10.67 1.78
CA THR A 119 -16.84 9.56 2.39
C THR A 119 -17.09 8.44 1.39
N GLU A 120 -17.52 8.76 0.18
CA GLU A 120 -17.71 7.76 -0.89
C GLU A 120 -16.39 7.08 -1.26
N ILE A 121 -15.30 7.86 -1.36
CA ILE A 121 -13.97 7.28 -1.63
C ILE A 121 -13.55 6.34 -0.50
N ARG A 122 -13.72 6.72 0.77
CA ARG A 122 -13.37 5.84 1.90
C ARG A 122 -14.18 4.56 1.93
N ASN A 123 -15.48 4.65 1.67
CA ASN A 123 -16.38 3.49 1.69
C ASN A 123 -16.17 2.54 0.49
N HIS A 124 -15.80 3.09 -0.68
CA HIS A 124 -15.69 2.32 -1.91
C HIS A 124 -14.44 2.73 -2.73
N PRO A 125 -13.22 2.59 -2.18
CA PRO A 125 -12.02 3.10 -2.82
C PRO A 125 -11.73 2.45 -4.18
N TYR A 126 -12.06 1.18 -4.36
CA TYR A 126 -11.82 0.48 -5.64
C TYR A 126 -12.82 0.86 -6.72
N LEU A 127 -14.04 1.25 -6.34
CA LEU A 127 -15.02 1.80 -7.29
C LEU A 127 -14.59 3.21 -7.75
N HIS A 128 -14.02 3.98 -6.83
CA HIS A 128 -13.63 5.37 -7.04
C HIS A 128 -12.11 5.58 -7.18
N TRP A 129 -11.40 4.55 -7.63
CA TRP A 129 -9.94 4.53 -7.70
C TRP A 129 -9.33 5.71 -8.44
N ASP A 130 -9.95 6.15 -9.53
CA ASP A 130 -9.45 7.24 -10.36
C ASP A 130 -9.55 8.62 -9.68
N TYR A 131 -10.38 8.74 -8.63
CA TYR A 131 -10.45 9.93 -7.80
C TYR A 131 -9.45 9.93 -6.63
N ILE A 132 -8.75 8.83 -6.40
CA ILE A 132 -7.70 8.76 -5.38
C ILE A 132 -6.42 9.34 -5.97
N ALA A 133 -5.87 10.36 -5.28
CA ALA A 133 -4.59 10.97 -5.63
C ALA A 133 -3.48 9.91 -5.73
N GLY A 134 -2.60 10.02 -6.72
CA GLY A 134 -1.56 9.04 -6.98
C GLY A 134 -0.71 8.72 -5.76
N ALA A 135 -0.32 9.74 -5.00
CA ALA A 135 0.44 9.59 -3.77
C ALA A 135 -0.31 8.84 -2.65
N ALA A 136 -1.65 8.81 -2.68
CA ALA A 136 -2.47 8.10 -1.71
C ALA A 136 -2.77 6.65 -2.11
N ARG A 137 -2.71 6.30 -3.39
CA ARG A 137 -3.04 4.97 -3.91
C ARG A 137 -2.31 3.81 -3.22
N PRO A 138 -1.01 3.92 -2.86
CA PRO A 138 -0.30 2.87 -2.12
C PRO A 138 -0.93 2.48 -0.78
N PHE A 139 -1.61 3.42 -0.13
CA PHE A 139 -2.33 3.16 1.13
C PHE A 139 -3.56 2.28 0.91
N PHE A 140 -4.28 2.47 -0.20
CA PHE A 140 -5.51 1.74 -0.51
C PHE A 140 -5.27 0.46 -1.31
N ALA A 141 -4.10 0.31 -1.96
CA ALA A 141 -3.79 -0.86 -2.77
C ALA A 141 -3.71 -2.13 -1.91
N ARG A 142 -4.43 -3.19 -2.30
CA ARG A 142 -4.31 -4.51 -1.67
C ARG A 142 -2.99 -5.16 -2.01
N LYS A 143 -2.38 -5.78 -1.02
CA LYS A 143 -1.06 -6.41 -1.10
C LYS A 143 -1.22 -7.92 -1.10
N VAL A 144 -0.92 -8.55 -2.24
CA VAL A 144 -1.05 -10.00 -2.44
C VAL A 144 0.32 -10.62 -2.60
N LEU A 145 0.70 -11.44 -1.63
CA LEU A 145 1.93 -12.23 -1.67
C LEU A 145 1.69 -13.54 -2.42
N ILE A 146 2.56 -13.87 -3.36
CA ILE A 146 2.64 -15.18 -4.02
C ILE A 146 3.88 -15.88 -3.51
N THR A 147 3.71 -16.98 -2.81
CA THR A 147 4.81 -17.72 -2.19
C THR A 147 4.77 -19.21 -2.50
N GLY A 148 5.79 -19.94 -2.09
CA GLY A 148 5.95 -21.37 -2.28
C GLY A 148 7.41 -21.74 -2.57
N PRO A 149 7.76 -23.04 -2.61
CA PRO A 149 9.13 -23.49 -2.84
C PRO A 149 9.60 -23.16 -4.26
N GLU A 150 10.84 -23.47 -4.52
CA GLU A 150 11.43 -23.33 -5.85
C GLU A 150 10.62 -24.11 -6.90
N SER A 151 10.58 -23.57 -8.12
CA SER A 151 9.97 -24.22 -9.29
C SER A 151 8.47 -24.54 -9.18
N CYS A 152 7.73 -23.90 -8.29
CA CYS A 152 6.27 -24.05 -8.20
C CYS A 152 5.48 -23.07 -9.11
N GLY A 153 6.17 -22.19 -9.85
CA GLY A 153 5.56 -21.30 -10.84
C GLY A 153 5.17 -19.91 -10.30
N LYS A 154 5.69 -19.48 -9.14
CA LYS A 154 5.42 -18.16 -8.52
C LYS A 154 5.55 -17.02 -9.51
N THR A 155 6.74 -16.80 -10.04
CA THR A 155 7.05 -15.66 -10.94
C THR A 155 6.16 -15.64 -12.18
N THR A 156 5.91 -16.81 -12.79
CA THR A 156 5.03 -16.91 -13.95
C THR A 156 3.62 -16.48 -13.63
N LEU A 157 3.10 -16.92 -12.48
CA LEU A 157 1.74 -16.61 -12.03
C LEU A 157 1.63 -15.15 -11.60
N THR A 158 2.58 -14.64 -10.82
CA THR A 158 2.66 -13.23 -10.39
C THR A 158 2.62 -12.28 -11.58
N ARG A 159 3.48 -12.51 -12.58
CA ARG A 159 3.50 -11.69 -13.82
C ARG A 159 2.19 -11.80 -14.61
N LYS A 160 1.56 -12.98 -14.63
CA LYS A 160 0.28 -13.15 -15.31
C LYS A 160 -0.85 -12.44 -14.59
N LEU A 161 -0.93 -12.55 -13.27
CA LEU A 161 -1.91 -11.83 -12.44
C LEU A 161 -1.73 -10.31 -12.58
N ALA A 162 -0.51 -9.80 -12.52
CA ALA A 162 -0.23 -8.39 -12.74
C ALA A 162 -0.75 -7.88 -14.10
N LYS A 163 -0.62 -8.68 -15.16
CA LYS A 163 -1.19 -8.36 -16.48
C LYS A 163 -2.73 -8.42 -16.48
N VAL A 164 -3.35 -9.41 -15.83
CA VAL A 164 -4.81 -9.53 -15.74
C VAL A 164 -5.41 -8.32 -15.05
N TYR A 165 -4.78 -7.85 -13.95
CA TYR A 165 -5.25 -6.69 -13.17
C TYR A 165 -4.70 -5.35 -13.65
N CYS A 166 -3.90 -5.31 -14.73
CA CYS A 166 -3.25 -4.10 -15.24
C CYS A 166 -2.53 -3.33 -14.12
N THR A 167 -1.72 -4.03 -13.33
CA THR A 167 -1.06 -3.50 -12.14
C THR A 167 0.43 -3.85 -12.10
N SER A 168 1.13 -3.31 -11.11
CA SER A 168 2.53 -3.58 -10.82
C SER A 168 2.72 -4.86 -10.00
N TRP A 169 3.94 -5.37 -10.03
CA TRP A 169 4.41 -6.44 -9.15
C TRP A 169 5.85 -6.19 -8.72
N SER A 170 6.25 -6.79 -7.61
CA SER A 170 7.63 -6.88 -7.15
C SER A 170 8.21 -8.23 -7.55
N GLU A 171 9.33 -8.22 -8.25
CA GLU A 171 10.04 -9.45 -8.65
C GLU A 171 10.88 -10.00 -7.50
N GLU A 172 11.11 -11.32 -7.49
CA GLU A 172 12.07 -11.98 -6.61
C GLU A 172 13.50 -11.57 -6.97
N LEU A 173 14.22 -10.96 -6.02
CA LEU A 173 15.61 -10.51 -6.23
C LEU A 173 16.67 -11.54 -5.87
N GLY A 174 16.34 -12.54 -5.07
CA GLY A 174 17.31 -13.54 -4.61
C GLY A 174 18.05 -14.25 -5.75
N ARG A 175 17.32 -14.57 -6.81
CA ARG A 175 17.87 -15.23 -7.99
C ARG A 175 18.82 -14.32 -8.79
N ASP A 176 18.42 -13.07 -9.04
CA ASP A 176 19.26 -12.10 -9.75
C ASP A 176 20.53 -11.82 -8.94
N TYR A 177 20.38 -11.69 -7.61
CA TYR A 177 21.52 -11.54 -6.71
C TYR A 177 22.47 -12.74 -6.76
N GLN A 178 21.95 -13.97 -6.75
CA GLN A 178 22.75 -15.18 -6.91
C GLN A 178 23.55 -15.16 -8.22
N GLN A 179 22.92 -14.78 -9.33
CA GLN A 179 23.55 -14.73 -10.64
C GLN A 179 24.63 -13.64 -10.72
N ASP A 180 24.28 -12.43 -10.32
CA ASP A 180 25.06 -11.22 -10.59
C ASP A 180 26.15 -10.96 -9.55
N VAL A 181 25.93 -11.38 -8.29
CA VAL A 181 26.82 -11.08 -7.16
C VAL A 181 27.62 -12.31 -6.74
N VAL A 182 26.96 -13.48 -6.66
CA VAL A 182 27.59 -14.72 -6.16
C VAL A 182 28.05 -15.62 -7.33
N GLY A 183 27.88 -15.17 -8.56
CA GLY A 183 28.38 -15.88 -9.76
C GLY A 183 27.64 -17.18 -10.09
N GLY A 184 26.38 -17.30 -9.64
CA GLY A 184 25.53 -18.46 -9.91
C GLY A 184 25.75 -19.67 -9.00
N ASN A 185 26.67 -19.61 -8.06
CA ASN A 185 26.98 -20.71 -7.12
C ASN A 185 26.41 -20.43 -5.72
N GLY A 186 25.36 -21.15 -5.34
CA GLY A 186 24.70 -21.01 -4.05
C GLY A 186 25.61 -21.30 -2.82
N ASP A 187 26.64 -22.12 -2.97
CA ASP A 187 27.59 -22.44 -1.90
C ASP A 187 28.45 -21.24 -1.48
N LEU A 188 28.43 -20.17 -2.25
CA LEU A 188 29.19 -18.94 -1.95
C LEU A 188 28.39 -17.89 -1.19
N PHE A 189 27.11 -18.14 -0.88
CA PHE A 189 26.33 -17.24 -0.06
C PHE A 189 26.89 -17.13 1.36
N GLU A 190 26.96 -15.89 1.81
CA GLU A 190 27.23 -15.54 3.22
C GLU A 190 25.95 -14.98 3.89
N PRO A 191 25.81 -15.06 5.22
CA PRO A 191 24.64 -14.49 5.92
C PRO A 191 24.37 -13.03 5.59
N GLU A 192 25.41 -12.23 5.35
CA GLU A 192 25.25 -10.82 4.98
C GLU A 192 24.62 -10.61 3.60
N ASP A 193 24.73 -11.57 2.69
CA ASP A 193 24.07 -11.50 1.40
C ASP A 193 22.54 -11.59 1.55
N PHE A 194 22.05 -12.42 2.45
CA PHE A 194 20.61 -12.51 2.75
C PHE A 194 20.07 -11.24 3.41
N ASN A 195 20.87 -10.56 4.27
CA ASN A 195 20.52 -9.25 4.79
C ASN A 195 20.34 -8.21 3.66
N ARG A 196 21.22 -8.23 2.67
CA ARG A 196 21.14 -7.34 1.49
C ARG A 196 19.96 -7.68 0.61
N ILE A 197 19.72 -8.96 0.33
CA ILE A 197 18.56 -9.42 -0.46
C ILE A 197 17.27 -8.95 0.19
N ALA A 198 17.10 -9.15 1.51
CA ALA A 198 15.89 -8.73 2.22
C ALA A 198 15.68 -7.20 2.15
N HIS A 199 16.74 -6.42 2.30
CA HIS A 199 16.68 -4.96 2.17
C HIS A 199 16.32 -4.51 0.75
N LEU A 200 16.98 -5.04 -0.26
CA LEU A 200 16.73 -4.71 -1.68
C LEU A 200 15.32 -5.13 -2.11
N GLN A 201 14.84 -6.30 -1.64
CA GLN A 201 13.47 -6.76 -1.88
C GLN A 201 12.45 -5.79 -1.28
N TYR A 202 12.67 -5.33 -0.05
CA TYR A 202 11.80 -4.34 0.59
C TYR A 202 11.73 -3.01 -0.20
N GLU A 203 12.86 -2.49 -0.68
CA GLU A 203 12.89 -1.28 -1.51
C GLU A 203 12.15 -1.48 -2.84
N GLN A 204 12.30 -2.64 -3.46
CA GLN A 204 11.58 -2.99 -4.68
C GLN A 204 10.07 -3.13 -4.46
N ASP A 205 9.67 -3.74 -3.35
CA ASP A 205 8.27 -3.85 -2.93
C ASP A 205 7.62 -2.46 -2.80
N LEU A 206 8.30 -1.52 -2.13
CA LEU A 206 7.83 -0.14 -2.00
C LEU A 206 7.71 0.56 -3.36
N LYS A 207 8.64 0.31 -4.28
CA LYS A 207 8.60 0.86 -5.63
C LYS A 207 7.43 0.30 -6.43
N ALA A 208 7.21 -1.02 -6.39
CA ALA A 208 6.07 -1.67 -7.04
C ALA A 208 4.74 -1.14 -6.49
N LEU A 209 4.62 -1.00 -5.17
CA LEU A 209 3.41 -0.51 -4.52
C LEU A 209 3.03 0.92 -4.96
N ARG A 210 4.00 1.79 -5.24
CA ARG A 210 3.75 3.16 -5.73
C ARG A 210 3.06 3.19 -7.09
N SER A 211 3.23 2.15 -7.90
CA SER A 211 2.65 2.03 -9.25
C SER A 211 1.44 1.08 -9.30
N ALA A 212 0.95 0.66 -8.14
CA ALA A 212 -0.16 -0.28 -8.04
C ALA A 212 -1.49 0.31 -8.54
N ASN A 213 -2.28 -0.55 -9.19
CA ASN A 213 -3.65 -0.27 -9.58
C ASN A 213 -4.59 -1.21 -8.81
N LYS A 214 -5.14 -0.73 -7.69
CA LYS A 214 -6.03 -1.45 -6.75
C LYS A 214 -5.37 -2.61 -6.00
N VAL A 215 -4.49 -3.37 -6.64
CA VAL A 215 -3.75 -4.50 -6.06
C VAL A 215 -2.29 -4.44 -6.50
N CYS A 216 -1.38 -4.87 -5.64
CA CYS A 216 0.04 -5.08 -5.95
C CYS A 216 0.41 -6.53 -5.62
N PHE A 217 1.14 -7.18 -6.51
CA PHE A 217 1.61 -8.55 -6.31
C PHE A 217 3.07 -8.56 -5.89
N PHE A 218 3.41 -9.45 -4.95
CA PHE A 218 4.77 -9.63 -4.46
C PHE A 218 5.19 -11.07 -4.76
N ASP A 219 6.28 -11.24 -5.53
CA ASP A 219 6.88 -12.54 -5.80
C ASP A 219 7.90 -12.82 -4.71
N THR A 220 7.51 -13.63 -3.74
CA THR A 220 8.22 -13.93 -2.49
C THR A 220 8.25 -12.78 -1.47
N ASP A 221 8.80 -13.10 -0.28
CA ASP A 221 8.97 -12.18 0.83
C ASP A 221 10.20 -12.54 1.70
N ALA A 222 10.36 -11.83 2.83
CA ALA A 222 11.46 -12.06 3.75
C ALA A 222 11.42 -13.45 4.44
N VAL A 223 10.26 -14.13 4.53
CA VAL A 223 10.19 -15.51 5.05
C VAL A 223 10.91 -16.48 4.11
N VAL A 224 10.73 -16.30 2.81
CA VAL A 224 11.48 -17.10 1.82
C VAL A 224 12.97 -16.79 1.88
N THR A 225 13.35 -15.53 2.07
CA THR A 225 14.76 -15.15 2.26
C THR A 225 15.33 -15.79 3.53
N ALA A 226 14.58 -15.83 4.64
CA ALA A 226 14.98 -16.51 5.88
C ALA A 226 15.16 -18.02 5.66
N PHE A 227 14.22 -18.65 4.94
CA PHE A 227 14.30 -20.07 4.58
C PHE A 227 15.59 -20.39 3.81
N PHE A 228 15.90 -19.62 2.77
CA PHE A 228 17.13 -19.84 2.01
C PHE A 228 18.38 -19.48 2.78
N SER A 229 18.35 -18.48 3.65
CA SER A 229 19.47 -18.18 4.56
C SER A 229 19.81 -19.40 5.43
N GLU A 230 18.81 -20.04 6.04
CA GLU A 230 19.02 -21.23 6.84
C GLU A 230 19.55 -22.40 5.98
N VAL A 231 19.03 -22.58 4.77
CA VAL A 231 19.46 -23.67 3.86
C VAL A 231 20.91 -23.51 3.40
N PHE A 232 21.33 -22.31 3.02
CA PHE A 232 22.67 -22.09 2.43
C PHE A 232 23.74 -21.75 3.47
N SER A 233 23.41 -21.03 4.55
CA SER A 233 24.39 -20.61 5.56
C SER A 233 24.24 -21.31 6.92
N GLY A 234 23.22 -22.17 7.09
CA GLY A 234 22.96 -22.90 8.31
C GLY A 234 22.30 -22.06 9.43
N GLU A 235 22.03 -20.80 9.19
CA GLU A 235 21.37 -19.89 10.12
C GLU A 235 20.55 -18.81 9.39
N VAL A 236 19.55 -18.26 10.07
CA VAL A 236 18.83 -17.10 9.56
C VAL A 236 19.68 -15.85 9.82
N ALA A 237 19.99 -15.09 8.77
CA ALA A 237 20.75 -13.85 8.88
C ALA A 237 19.99 -12.82 9.74
N ASN A 238 20.71 -12.19 10.65
CA ASN A 238 20.19 -11.45 11.82
C ASN A 238 19.24 -10.27 11.52
N ARG A 239 19.26 -9.73 10.28
CA ARG A 239 18.40 -8.59 9.89
C ARG A 239 17.21 -9.01 9.05
N VAL A 240 17.19 -10.23 8.49
CA VAL A 240 16.10 -10.69 7.63
C VAL A 240 14.77 -10.69 8.36
N GLU A 241 14.75 -11.14 9.62
CA GLU A 241 13.55 -11.18 10.45
C GLU A 241 12.88 -9.81 10.65
N SER A 242 13.67 -8.72 10.63
CA SER A 242 13.11 -7.36 10.75
C SER A 242 12.25 -6.92 9.57
N PHE A 243 12.31 -7.63 8.45
CA PHE A 243 11.48 -7.40 7.26
C PHE A 243 10.26 -8.33 7.20
N ILE A 244 10.14 -9.30 8.11
CA ILE A 244 8.99 -10.21 8.18
C ILE A 244 7.86 -9.48 8.89
N ALA A 245 6.75 -9.26 8.19
CA ALA A 245 5.59 -8.52 8.66
C ALA A 245 4.30 -9.16 8.10
N PRO A 246 3.67 -10.10 8.82
CA PRO A 246 2.42 -10.76 8.38
C PRO A 246 1.31 -9.77 8.05
N GLU A 247 1.17 -8.72 8.85
CA GLU A 247 0.17 -7.67 8.69
C GLU A 247 0.36 -6.80 7.43
N LYS A 248 1.50 -6.94 6.75
CA LYS A 248 1.78 -6.24 5.48
C LYS A 248 0.85 -6.72 4.36
N TYR A 249 0.44 -7.99 4.39
CA TYR A 249 -0.27 -8.62 3.27
C TYR A 249 -1.76 -8.79 3.56
N ASP A 250 -2.59 -8.35 2.62
CA ASP A 250 -4.04 -8.55 2.67
C ASP A 250 -4.43 -9.98 2.24
N LEU A 251 -3.59 -10.65 1.44
CA LEU A 251 -3.77 -12.03 1.01
C LEU A 251 -2.40 -12.69 0.77
N VAL A 252 -2.23 -13.90 1.25
CA VAL A 252 -1.08 -14.76 0.96
C VAL A 252 -1.54 -15.98 0.19
N ILE A 253 -0.97 -16.20 -0.98
CA ILE A 253 -1.24 -17.36 -1.84
C ILE A 253 0.00 -18.24 -1.90
N ALA A 254 -0.05 -19.38 -1.23
CA ALA A 254 1.02 -20.38 -1.24
C ALA A 254 0.78 -21.44 -2.33
N LEU A 255 1.72 -21.54 -3.26
CA LEU A 255 1.64 -22.49 -4.37
C LEU A 255 2.32 -23.81 -4.02
N LYS A 256 1.57 -24.90 -3.99
CA LYS A 256 2.17 -26.25 -3.90
C LYS A 256 2.98 -26.58 -5.15
N PRO A 257 4.05 -27.36 -5.03
CA PRO A 257 4.94 -27.75 -6.14
C PRO A 257 4.36 -28.89 -6.98
N THR A 258 3.09 -28.81 -7.38
CA THR A 258 2.37 -29.84 -8.14
C THR A 258 2.58 -29.74 -9.67
N VAL A 259 3.22 -28.67 -10.14
CA VAL A 259 3.58 -28.51 -11.55
C VAL A 259 4.86 -29.26 -11.88
N PRO A 260 5.03 -29.75 -13.13
CA PRO A 260 6.26 -30.40 -13.58
C PRO A 260 7.48 -29.48 -13.37
N TRP A 261 8.57 -30.07 -12.90
CA TRP A 261 9.83 -29.34 -12.77
C TRP A 261 10.45 -29.04 -14.15
N VAL A 262 10.96 -27.83 -14.31
CA VAL A 262 11.66 -27.41 -15.53
C VAL A 262 13.05 -26.93 -15.15
N ALA A 263 14.08 -27.53 -15.75
CA ALA A 263 15.48 -27.15 -15.56
C ALA A 263 15.75 -25.75 -16.16
N ASP A 264 16.38 -24.86 -15.40
CA ASP A 264 16.85 -23.55 -15.87
C ASP A 264 18.32 -23.28 -15.56
N GLY A 265 19.04 -24.31 -15.13
CA GLY A 265 20.50 -24.27 -14.86
C GLY A 265 20.86 -23.73 -13.46
N MET A 266 19.90 -23.18 -12.68
CA MET A 266 20.12 -22.69 -11.32
C MET A 266 19.23 -23.38 -10.28
N ARG A 267 18.37 -24.31 -10.73
CA ARG A 267 17.42 -25.01 -9.86
C ARG A 267 18.03 -26.29 -9.35
N GLU A 268 18.07 -26.46 -8.04
CA GLU A 268 18.70 -27.59 -7.38
C GLU A 268 17.69 -28.69 -6.99
N LEU A 269 16.41 -28.35 -6.80
CA LEU A 269 15.39 -29.26 -6.30
C LEU A 269 14.63 -29.95 -7.44
N SER A 270 15.23 -30.99 -8.03
CA SER A 270 14.61 -31.74 -9.12
C SER A 270 13.65 -32.86 -8.69
N GLU A 271 13.82 -33.39 -7.49
CA GLU A 271 12.99 -34.50 -6.99
C GLU A 271 11.69 -34.01 -6.36
N GLN A 272 10.55 -34.60 -6.75
CA GLN A 272 9.23 -34.21 -6.21
C GLN A 272 9.17 -34.31 -4.68
N LYS A 273 9.73 -35.35 -4.09
CA LYS A 273 9.74 -35.52 -2.62
C LYS A 273 10.50 -34.40 -1.91
N VAL A 274 11.60 -33.93 -2.47
CA VAL A 274 12.39 -32.81 -1.91
C VAL A 274 11.59 -31.53 -1.99
N ARG A 275 10.89 -31.29 -3.10
CA ARG A 275 10.03 -30.11 -3.28
C ARG A 275 8.85 -30.10 -2.32
N ASP A 276 8.21 -31.27 -2.10
CA ASP A 276 7.12 -31.43 -1.13
C ASP A 276 7.62 -31.16 0.29
N LEU A 277 8.78 -31.69 0.66
CA LEU A 277 9.39 -31.43 1.97
C LEU A 277 9.74 -29.96 2.16
N SER A 278 10.31 -29.31 1.15
CA SER A 278 10.61 -27.88 1.18
C SER A 278 9.34 -27.03 1.32
N PHE A 279 8.22 -27.45 0.71
CA PHE A 279 6.93 -26.79 0.89
C PHE A 279 6.46 -26.88 2.33
N GLU A 280 6.49 -28.07 2.96
CA GLU A 280 6.07 -28.25 4.35
C GLU A 280 6.97 -27.47 5.33
N GLN A 281 8.27 -27.45 5.11
CA GLN A 281 9.22 -26.66 5.90
C GLN A 281 8.92 -25.16 5.80
N LEU A 282 8.70 -24.67 4.58
CA LEU A 282 8.35 -23.27 4.34
C LEU A 282 7.02 -22.89 4.98
N MET A 283 5.99 -23.74 4.89
CA MET A 283 4.69 -23.49 5.54
C MET A 283 4.79 -23.49 7.07
N ASN A 284 5.67 -24.31 7.64
CA ASN A 284 5.94 -24.29 9.08
C ASN A 284 6.62 -22.96 9.48
N LEU A 285 7.54 -22.47 8.68
CA LEU A 285 8.21 -21.20 8.93
C LEU A 285 7.22 -20.02 8.85
N TYR A 286 6.33 -20.00 7.86
CA TYR A 286 5.24 -19.00 7.79
C TYR A 286 4.39 -19.01 9.08
N ARG A 287 3.99 -20.19 9.58
CA ARG A 287 3.23 -20.29 10.85
C ARG A 287 4.02 -19.77 12.04
N GLN A 288 5.32 -20.10 12.14
CA GLN A 288 6.20 -19.61 13.21
C GLN A 288 6.29 -18.08 13.24
N TYR A 289 6.26 -17.43 12.07
CA TYR A 289 6.25 -15.97 11.95
C TYR A 289 4.85 -15.34 11.98
N GLY A 290 3.81 -16.10 12.33
CA GLY A 290 2.48 -15.57 12.58
C GLY A 290 1.61 -15.38 11.33
N PHE A 291 1.92 -16.03 10.22
CA PHE A 291 1.07 -16.08 9.03
C PHE A 291 -0.05 -17.14 9.12
N ASP A 292 -0.55 -17.38 10.31
CA ASP A 292 -1.65 -18.32 10.55
C ASP A 292 -2.98 -17.55 10.64
N THR A 293 -3.42 -17.00 9.51
CA THR A 293 -4.54 -16.08 9.41
C THR A 293 -5.51 -16.47 8.30
N ASP A 294 -6.75 -15.98 8.38
CA ASP A 294 -7.82 -16.24 7.41
C ASP A 294 -7.49 -15.73 5.99
N ASN A 295 -6.45 -14.87 5.85
CA ASN A 295 -5.97 -14.36 4.58
C ASN A 295 -4.88 -15.24 3.93
N PHE A 296 -4.61 -16.44 4.44
CA PHE A 296 -3.63 -17.37 3.90
C PHE A 296 -4.32 -18.52 3.15
N CYS A 297 -4.09 -18.66 1.86
CA CYS A 297 -4.66 -19.74 1.06
C CYS A 297 -3.58 -20.58 0.37
N ILE A 298 -3.84 -21.89 0.26
CA ILE A 298 -2.96 -22.84 -0.43
C ILE A 298 -3.61 -23.23 -1.77
N VAL A 299 -2.88 -23.03 -2.86
CA VAL A 299 -3.30 -23.45 -4.20
C VAL A 299 -2.59 -24.73 -4.59
N ASP A 300 -3.37 -25.82 -4.72
CA ASP A 300 -2.93 -27.19 -4.99
C ASP A 300 -3.46 -27.73 -6.34
N ALA A 301 -3.68 -26.86 -7.31
CA ALA A 301 -4.11 -27.30 -8.63
C ALA A 301 -2.91 -27.70 -9.50
N PRO A 302 -2.92 -28.86 -10.17
CA PRO A 302 -1.81 -29.31 -11.02
C PRO A 302 -1.73 -28.55 -12.35
N GLU A 303 -2.86 -28.07 -12.86
CA GLU A 303 -2.95 -27.41 -14.15
C GLU A 303 -2.78 -25.90 -14.02
N TYR A 304 -2.04 -25.28 -14.92
CA TYR A 304 -1.72 -23.86 -14.91
C TYR A 304 -2.97 -22.96 -14.88
N TYR A 305 -3.96 -23.22 -15.72
CA TYR A 305 -5.17 -22.41 -15.78
C TYR A 305 -6.04 -22.55 -14.52
N GLN A 306 -6.12 -23.75 -13.95
CA GLN A 306 -6.83 -23.97 -12.69
C GLN A 306 -6.18 -23.19 -11.53
N ARG A 307 -4.84 -23.10 -11.52
CA ARG A 307 -4.12 -22.26 -10.55
C ARG A 307 -4.43 -20.80 -10.74
N LEU A 308 -4.38 -20.31 -11.98
CA LEU A 308 -4.68 -18.92 -12.30
C LEU A 308 -6.11 -18.58 -11.88
N ASP A 309 -7.09 -19.42 -12.19
CA ASP A 309 -8.50 -19.23 -11.82
C ASP A 309 -8.70 -19.24 -10.30
N ALA A 310 -8.03 -20.14 -9.57
CA ALA A 310 -8.09 -20.18 -8.11
C ALA A 310 -7.53 -18.89 -7.49
N CYS A 311 -6.40 -18.40 -8.01
CA CYS A 311 -5.82 -17.14 -7.56
C CYS A 311 -6.72 -15.94 -7.88
N ILE A 312 -7.27 -15.87 -9.09
CA ILE A 312 -8.22 -14.81 -9.48
C ILE A 312 -9.43 -14.83 -8.53
N SER A 313 -9.99 -16.01 -8.26
CA SER A 313 -11.16 -16.13 -7.36
C SER A 313 -10.86 -15.60 -5.96
N ALA A 314 -9.69 -15.90 -5.40
CA ALA A 314 -9.28 -15.39 -4.09
C ALA A 314 -9.07 -13.87 -4.10
N ILE A 315 -8.48 -13.32 -5.16
CA ILE A 315 -8.23 -11.89 -5.33
C ILE A 315 -9.56 -11.12 -5.53
N GLU A 316 -10.49 -11.65 -6.35
CA GLU A 316 -11.81 -11.03 -6.52
C GLU A 316 -12.62 -11.02 -5.22
N GLN A 317 -12.53 -12.08 -4.41
CA GLN A 317 -13.11 -12.09 -3.08
C GLN A 317 -12.50 -11.01 -2.18
N LEU A 318 -11.16 -10.85 -2.19
CA LEU A 318 -10.47 -9.80 -1.47
C LEU A 318 -10.90 -8.39 -1.89
N LEU A 319 -11.01 -8.14 -3.21
CA LEU A 319 -11.40 -6.84 -3.75
C LEU A 319 -12.90 -6.53 -3.57
N SER A 320 -13.74 -7.56 -3.42
CA SER A 320 -15.19 -7.44 -3.19
C SER A 320 -15.51 -7.28 -1.70
N SER A 321 -14.66 -7.79 -0.81
CA SER A 321 -14.83 -7.59 0.62
C SER A 321 -14.62 -6.11 0.93
N SER A 322 -15.59 -5.49 1.57
CA SER A 322 -15.41 -4.17 2.19
C SER A 322 -14.16 -4.23 3.08
N PHE A 323 -13.49 -3.10 3.26
CA PHE A 323 -12.50 -2.98 4.33
C PHE A 323 -13.26 -3.18 5.65
N VAL A 324 -13.30 -4.39 6.19
CA VAL A 324 -13.93 -4.73 7.48
C VAL A 324 -12.84 -4.91 8.51
#